data_63c06f49f82ec5774dc5cea90cc72d8c
#
_entry.id   63c06f49f82ec5774dc5cea90cc72d8c
#
_cell.length_a   1.000
_cell.length_b   1.000
_cell.length_c   1.000
_cell.angle_alpha   90.00
_cell.angle_beta   90.00
_cell.angle_gamma   90.00
#
_symmetry.space_group_name_H-M   'P 1'
#
loop_
_entity.id
_entity.type
_entity.pdbx_description
1 polymer ?
#
loop_
_entity_poly.entity_id
_entity_poly.type
_entity_poly.pdbx_seq_one_letter_code
_entity_poly.pdbx_strand_id
1 'polypeptide(L)' 'MNLKIFTEQRRGLATQLGKAIGVNASLISQWANGIRQIPAERCPEIEKATNGVVTCEELRPDVSWSYLRRSTGHKTNVA' A
#
# COMPACT_ATOMS: atom_id res chain seq x y z
N MET A 1 5.52 -6.67 6.41
CA MET A 1 6.40 -7.06 5.29
C MET A 1 6.45 -5.93 4.29
N ASN A 2 7.62 -5.57 3.77
CA ASN A 2 7.67 -4.51 2.78
C ASN A 2 7.22 -5.03 1.40
N LEU A 3 6.88 -4.09 0.53
CA LEU A 3 6.31 -4.42 -0.77
C LEU A 3 7.26 -5.24 -1.65
N LYS A 4 8.55 -4.92 -1.62
CA LYS A 4 9.53 -5.65 -2.42
C LYS A 4 9.59 -7.11 -2.01
N ILE A 5 9.70 -7.37 -0.72
CA ILE A 5 9.74 -8.73 -0.20
C ILE A 5 8.44 -9.47 -0.53
N PHE A 6 7.32 -8.78 -0.37
CA PHE A 6 6.03 -9.38 -0.69
C PHE A 6 5.94 -9.83 -2.15
N THR A 7 6.32 -8.96 -3.08
CA THR A 7 6.22 -9.28 -4.50
C THR A 7 7.24 -10.31 -4.96
N GLU A 8 8.33 -10.49 -4.20
CA GLU A 8 9.35 -11.47 -4.51
C GLU A 8 9.02 -12.89 -4.03
N GLN A 9 7.99 -13.03 -3.20
CA GLN A 9 7.64 -14.35 -2.64
C GLN A 9 7.14 -15.33 -3.68
N ARG A 10 6.44 -14.85 -4.69
CA ARG A 10 5.91 -15.67 -5.77
C ARG A 10 5.87 -14.87 -7.05
N ARG A 11 6.05 -15.59 -8.17
CA ARG A 11 5.90 -14.98 -9.48
C ARG A 11 4.44 -14.54 -9.66
N GLY A 12 4.25 -13.36 -10.20
CA GLY A 12 2.92 -12.86 -10.51
C GLY A 12 2.22 -12.09 -9.41
N LEU A 13 2.81 -11.98 -8.22
CA LEU A 13 2.18 -11.22 -7.15
C LEU A 13 2.05 -9.75 -7.50
N ALA A 14 3.05 -9.17 -8.16
CA ALA A 14 2.96 -7.77 -8.60
C ALA A 14 1.80 -7.57 -9.58
N THR A 15 1.61 -8.51 -10.49
CA THR A 15 0.51 -8.46 -11.44
C THR A 15 -0.83 -8.58 -10.73
N GLN A 16 -0.93 -9.52 -9.80
CA GLN A 16 -2.17 -9.71 -9.04
C GLN A 16 -2.51 -8.47 -8.22
N LEU A 17 -1.52 -7.91 -7.55
CA LEU A 17 -1.73 -6.71 -6.76
C LEU A 17 -2.15 -5.55 -7.64
N GLY A 18 -1.49 -5.38 -8.79
CA GLY A 18 -1.86 -4.33 -9.73
C GLY A 18 -3.29 -4.44 -10.20
N LYS A 19 -3.74 -5.66 -10.49
CA LYS A 19 -5.14 -5.88 -10.88
C LYS A 19 -6.10 -5.52 -9.76
N ALA A 20 -5.73 -5.84 -8.53
CA ALA A 20 -6.60 -5.58 -7.38
C ALA A 20 -6.79 -4.09 -7.13
N ILE A 21 -5.79 -3.27 -7.39
CA ILE A 21 -5.87 -1.84 -7.11
C ILE A 21 -5.92 -0.97 -8.38
N GLY A 22 -5.95 -1.59 -9.56
CA GLY A 22 -6.14 -0.87 -10.81
C GLY A 22 -4.91 -0.19 -11.38
N VAL A 23 -3.72 -0.75 -11.13
CA VAL A 23 -2.47 -0.23 -11.71
C VAL A 23 -1.72 -1.38 -12.40
N ASN A 24 -0.76 -1.05 -13.25
CA ASN A 24 0.00 -2.09 -13.93
C ASN A 24 1.14 -2.62 -13.05
N ALA A 25 1.65 -3.80 -13.41
CA ALA A 25 2.71 -4.45 -12.65
C ALA A 25 4.01 -3.65 -12.66
N SER A 26 4.28 -2.91 -13.73
CA SER A 26 5.47 -2.07 -13.81
C SER A 26 5.47 -1.02 -12.73
N LEU A 27 4.32 -0.41 -12.47
CA LEU A 27 4.20 0.60 -11.42
C LEU A 27 4.42 -0.03 -10.04
N ILE A 28 3.84 -1.20 -9.81
CA ILE A 28 4.06 -1.93 -8.56
C ILE A 28 5.57 -2.18 -8.36
N SER A 29 6.25 -2.61 -9.41
CA SER A 29 7.69 -2.87 -9.36
C SER A 29 8.48 -1.59 -9.05
N GLN A 30 8.11 -0.47 -9.65
CA GLN A 30 8.77 0.80 -9.39
C GLN A 30 8.59 1.23 -7.94
N TRP A 31 7.40 1.04 -7.39
CA TRP A 31 7.15 1.31 -5.97
C TRP A 31 7.98 0.39 -5.07
N ALA A 32 8.02 -0.90 -5.41
CA ALA A 32 8.74 -1.89 -4.61
C ALA A 32 10.25 -1.61 -4.58
N ASN A 33 10.80 -1.08 -5.67
CA ASN A 33 12.22 -0.81 -5.78
C ASN A 33 12.61 0.62 -5.42
N GLY A 34 11.65 1.42 -4.98
CA GLY A 34 11.93 2.79 -4.56
C GLY A 34 12.19 3.76 -5.70
N ILE A 35 11.90 3.37 -6.94
CA ILE A 35 12.07 4.22 -8.11
C ILE A 35 11.02 5.33 -8.11
N ARG A 36 9.82 5.00 -7.66
CA ARG A 36 8.74 5.96 -7.48
C ARG A 36 8.19 5.87 -6.08
N GLN A 37 7.80 7.00 -5.51
CA GLN A 37 7.16 7.02 -4.21
C GLN A 37 5.69 6.63 -4.36
N ILE A 38 5.22 5.78 -3.44
CA ILE A 38 3.83 5.33 -3.42
C ILE A 38 2.96 6.49 -2.94
N PRO A 39 1.92 6.86 -3.70
CA PRO A 39 0.99 7.89 -3.20
C PRO A 39 0.34 7.43 -1.90
N ALA A 40 0.19 8.35 -0.95
CA ALA A 40 -0.40 8.01 0.34
C ALA A 40 -1.81 7.41 0.18
N GLU A 41 -2.56 7.89 -0.78
CA GLU A 41 -3.92 7.42 -1.04
C GLU A 41 -3.97 5.98 -1.55
N ARG A 42 -2.85 5.47 -2.09
CA ARG A 42 -2.78 4.09 -2.56
C ARG A 42 -2.42 3.10 -1.47
N CYS A 43 -1.82 3.59 -0.38
CA CYS A 43 -1.36 2.70 0.68
C CYS A 43 -2.49 1.88 1.33
N PRO A 44 -3.65 2.47 1.68
CA PRO A 44 -4.74 1.65 2.22
C PRO A 44 -5.24 0.59 1.25
N GLU A 45 -5.23 0.89 -0.05
CA GLU A 45 -5.64 -0.08 -1.06
C GLU A 45 -4.69 -1.27 -1.10
N ILE A 46 -3.38 -1.00 -1.03
CA ILE A 46 -2.37 -2.05 -1.01
C ILE A 46 -2.46 -2.88 0.26
N GLU A 47 -2.63 -2.22 1.40
CA GLU A 47 -2.78 -2.93 2.67
C GLU A 47 -3.99 -3.86 2.62
N LYS A 48 -5.10 -3.39 2.12
CA LYS A 48 -6.32 -4.19 2.00
C LYS A 48 -6.12 -5.34 1.03
N ALA A 49 -5.52 -5.08 -0.13
CA ALA A 49 -5.32 -6.10 -1.15
C ALA A 49 -4.37 -7.21 -0.69
N THR A 50 -3.46 -6.89 0.24
CA THR A 50 -2.53 -7.88 0.78
C THR A 50 -2.99 -8.45 2.12
N ASN A 51 -4.22 -8.16 2.52
CA ASN A 51 -4.79 -8.60 3.81
C ASN A 51 -3.94 -8.20 5.00
N GLY A 52 -3.37 -7.00 4.95
CA GLY A 52 -2.55 -6.47 6.03
C GLY A 52 -1.13 -7.00 6.09
N VAL A 53 -0.74 -7.84 5.14
CA VAL A 53 0.64 -8.34 5.09
C VAL A 53 1.62 -7.20 4.81
N VAL A 54 1.23 -6.31 3.89
CA VAL A 54 1.99 -5.07 3.63
C VAL A 54 1.17 -3.93 4.20
N THR A 55 1.70 -3.24 5.20
CA THR A 55 0.95 -2.18 5.89
C THR A 55 1.29 -0.81 5.32
N CYS A 56 0.39 0.14 5.57
CA CYS A 56 0.63 1.54 5.16
C CYS A 56 1.90 2.08 5.80
N GLU A 57 2.16 1.71 7.03
CA GLU A 57 3.35 2.15 7.76
C GLU A 57 4.63 1.69 7.06
N GLU A 58 4.61 0.51 6.50
CA GLU A 58 5.76 -0.02 5.76
C GLU A 58 5.91 0.62 4.39
N LEU A 59 4.78 0.97 3.76
CA LEU A 59 4.79 1.59 2.44
C LEU A 59 5.26 3.04 2.50
N ARG A 60 4.79 3.78 3.48
CA ARG A 60 5.08 5.20 3.66
C ARG A 60 5.31 5.50 5.14
N PRO A 61 6.49 5.17 5.68
CA PRO A 61 6.76 5.43 7.10
C PRO A 61 6.84 6.92 7.45
N ASP A 62 6.97 7.79 6.45
CA ASP A 62 7.00 9.23 6.64
C ASP A 62 5.61 9.84 6.90
N VAL A 63 4.55 9.05 6.73
CA VAL A 63 3.17 9.51 6.92
C VAL A 63 2.70 9.11 8.32
N SER A 64 1.96 10.00 8.97
CA SER A 64 1.43 9.72 10.31
C SER A 64 0.14 8.89 10.23
N TRP A 65 0.32 7.60 9.97
CA TRP A 65 -0.80 6.72 9.74
C TRP A 65 -1.70 6.55 10.95
N SER A 66 -1.13 6.47 12.15
CA SER A 66 -1.96 6.31 13.34
C SER A 66 -2.84 7.54 13.56
N TYR A 67 -2.34 8.73 13.27
CA TYR A 67 -3.13 9.94 13.33
C TYR A 67 -4.24 9.91 12.27
N LEU A 68 -3.90 9.52 11.05
CA LEU A 68 -4.88 9.47 9.96
C LEU A 68 -5.97 8.45 10.23
N ARG A 69 -5.63 7.30 10.78
CA ARG A 69 -6.62 6.28 11.13
C ARG A 69 -7.59 6.79 12.17
N ARG A 70 -7.08 7.47 13.19
CA ARG A 70 -7.89 8.08 14.22
C ARG A 70 -8.77 9.19 13.65
N SER A 71 -8.16 10.02 12.81
CA SER A 71 -8.83 11.12 12.15
C SER A 71 -9.99 10.63 11.30
N THR A 72 -9.78 9.54 10.56
CA THR A 72 -10.82 8.97 9.71
C THR A 72 -12.01 8.51 10.53
N GLY A 73 -11.77 7.80 11.62
CA GLY A 73 -12.85 7.37 12.52
C GLY A 73 -13.55 8.55 13.16
N HIS A 74 -12.78 9.51 13.60
CA HIS A 74 -13.32 10.71 14.21
C HIS A 74 -14.12 11.53 13.21
N LYS A 75 -13.61 11.65 12.01
CA LYS A 75 -14.28 12.38 10.95
C LYS A 75 -15.65 11.80 10.65
N THR A 76 -15.76 10.51 10.66
CA THR A 76 -17.04 9.84 10.47
C THR A 76 -18.03 10.27 11.52
N ASN A 77 -17.59 10.41 12.74
CA ASN A 77 -18.46 10.82 13.84
C ASN A 77 -18.87 12.27 13.73
N VAL A 78 -17.99 13.10 13.23
CA VAL A 78 -18.27 14.53 13.11
C VAL A 78 -19.23 14.82 11.97
N ALA A 79 -19.08 14.08 10.92
CA ALA A 79 -19.95 14.26 9.77
C ALA A 79 -21.36 13.81 10.10
#